data_c7e9e76def98ace3471dc29cb4fa11e8
#
_entry.id   c7e9e76def98ace3471dc29cb4fa11e8
#
_cell.length_a   1.000
_cell.length_b   1.000
_cell.length_c   1.000
_cell.angle_alpha   90.00
_cell.angle_beta   90.00
_cell.angle_gamma   90.00
#
_symmetry.space_group_name_H-M   'P 1'
#
loop_
_entity.id
_entity.type
_entity.pdbx_description
1 polymer ?
#
loop_
_entity_poly.entity_id
_entity_poly.type
_entity_poly.pdbx_seq_one_letter_code
_entity_poly.pdbx_strand_id
1 'polypeptide(L)'
;MSTVDRSELPATEHPLSDEACPSVYSLIKRHTLAYMQQHGDSVSPHVESTLLRMSFCRTAALGSRTYRCDSCDYGTTVNNSCGDRHCPNCSGAKRRDWMESSTQLLIDGVTYFQIVFTLPQQLSSLALGNRQLMYDLLFKAAWQALKTKVETERGIQAGSLAVLHTWNQELGHHPHLHMMVPGSGLSLDGKSWVDCRLTREGKPFLVDNTELGHDFRDLYLSYLTQAACTGELKLDDSCYIADLIDDLRMIDWNVFIEGPPQPHCPPEHMIRYLTRYMTGGPISDKRIIGESNGRIWFQIRRRDKQPGQEPFSLPQVEFVRRWALHILPKDYTKVRQFGCWTSTKRTAYLKASRAVLDNRARQEEIGSSEGNVIASIRQSLDTIEQGLELLASETSPASSLQRLDFSASSGTPGCRSKRCPHCQGEMRCVAQQDRPAWRDIFYGPNHPWWFEWTSAGQPVPPLVTENSSQEETSPISWDDESEPDIFQQVIDLNREAAIASGAIGGAMEHCPL
;
A
#
# COMPACT_ATOMS: atom_id res chain seq x y z
N MET A 1 -0.34 8.50 29.36
CA MET A 1 -0.90 9.67 28.66
C MET A 1 -0.38 10.91 29.38
N SER A 2 0.71 11.49 28.88
CA SER A 2 1.24 12.76 29.37
C SER A 2 0.85 13.80 28.35
N THR A 3 -0.04 14.70 28.73
CA THR A 3 -0.35 15.92 27.99
C THR A 3 0.92 16.77 27.96
N VAL A 4 1.51 16.94 26.78
CA VAL A 4 2.60 17.90 26.58
C VAL A 4 2.04 19.28 26.83
N ASP A 5 2.60 19.98 27.82
CA ASP A 5 2.25 21.36 28.14
C ASP A 5 2.63 22.26 26.94
N ARG A 6 1.64 22.87 26.33
CA ARG A 6 1.77 23.73 25.14
C ARG A 6 2.53 25.05 25.40
N SER A 7 2.87 25.35 26.66
CA SER A 7 3.48 26.64 27.05
C SER A 7 5.00 26.70 26.87
N GLU A 8 5.68 25.59 26.58
CA GLU A 8 7.15 25.55 26.49
C GLU A 8 7.73 25.47 25.07
N LEU A 9 6.90 25.59 24.02
CA LEU A 9 7.40 25.65 22.65
C LEU A 9 7.85 27.08 22.33
N PRO A 10 9.04 27.28 21.72
CA PRO A 10 9.49 28.60 21.32
C PRO A 10 8.47 29.23 20.35
N ALA A 11 8.15 30.49 20.58
CA ALA A 11 7.10 31.26 19.88
C ALA A 11 7.43 31.57 18.40
N THR A 12 8.03 30.66 17.67
CA THR A 12 8.44 30.83 16.29
C THR A 12 7.76 29.82 15.38
N GLU A 13 6.72 30.27 14.65
CA GLU A 13 6.30 29.81 13.33
C GLU A 13 5.32 28.62 13.22
N HIS A 14 4.85 27.97 14.29
CA HIS A 14 3.89 26.86 14.16
C HIS A 14 2.44 27.36 14.01
N PRO A 15 1.67 26.80 13.05
CA PRO A 15 0.25 27.09 12.94
C PRO A 15 -0.51 26.40 14.08
N LEU A 16 -0.67 27.09 15.20
CA LEU A 16 -1.56 26.70 16.29
C LEU A 16 -2.87 27.50 16.13
N SER A 17 -3.54 27.42 14.97
CA SER A 17 -4.88 27.97 14.79
C SER A 17 -5.92 26.89 15.07
N ASP A 18 -7.05 27.26 15.66
CA ASP A 18 -8.22 26.39 15.87
C ASP A 18 -8.92 25.98 14.56
N GLU A 19 -8.33 26.29 13.41
CA GLU A 19 -8.81 25.83 12.11
C GLU A 19 -8.49 24.35 11.92
N ALA A 20 -9.44 23.61 11.37
CA ALA A 20 -9.29 22.20 11.07
C ALA A 20 -8.06 21.97 10.18
N CYS A 21 -7.21 21.04 10.59
CA CYS A 21 -5.96 20.71 9.89
C CYS A 21 -6.26 20.36 8.42
N PRO A 22 -5.59 20.98 7.43
CA PRO A 22 -5.87 20.74 6.03
C PRO A 22 -5.51 19.29 5.63
N SER A 23 -6.32 18.67 4.79
CA SER A 23 -6.00 17.35 4.24
C SER A 23 -4.90 17.44 3.18
N VAL A 24 -4.16 16.36 2.96
CA VAL A 24 -3.17 16.23 1.87
C VAL A 24 -3.80 16.58 0.52
N TYR A 25 -5.05 16.13 0.31
CA TYR A 25 -5.78 16.45 -0.92
C TYR A 25 -6.02 17.95 -1.08
N SER A 26 -6.48 18.62 -0.03
CA SER A 26 -6.75 20.07 -0.08
C SER A 26 -5.49 20.90 -0.34
N LEU A 27 -4.36 20.51 0.27
CA LEU A 27 -3.06 21.13 0.03
C LEU A 27 -2.59 20.97 -1.41
N ILE A 28 -2.64 19.73 -1.94
CA ILE A 28 -2.28 19.48 -3.34
C ILE A 28 -3.17 20.29 -4.27
N LYS A 29 -4.49 20.22 -4.09
CA LYS A 29 -5.45 20.95 -4.93
C LYS A 29 -5.17 22.46 -4.93
N ARG A 30 -4.92 23.04 -3.76
CA ARG A 30 -4.66 24.50 -3.58
C ARG A 30 -3.40 24.95 -4.29
N HIS A 31 -2.33 24.16 -4.25
CA HIS A 31 -1.01 24.59 -4.73
C HIS A 31 -0.60 23.98 -6.07
N THR A 32 -1.42 23.12 -6.68
CA THR A 32 -1.14 22.52 -8.01
C THR A 32 -0.90 23.56 -9.07
N LEU A 33 -1.69 24.63 -9.11
CA LEU A 33 -1.56 25.64 -10.14
C LEU A 33 -0.24 26.41 -10.00
N ALA A 34 0.11 26.84 -8.79
CA ALA A 34 1.38 27.51 -8.52
C ALA A 34 2.58 26.61 -8.89
N TYR A 35 2.47 25.30 -8.60
CA TYR A 35 3.47 24.32 -9.03
C TYR A 35 3.59 24.25 -10.57
N MET A 36 2.47 24.20 -11.28
CA MET A 36 2.47 24.18 -12.75
C MET A 36 3.05 25.45 -13.34
N GLN A 37 2.75 26.62 -12.77
CA GLN A 37 3.29 27.90 -13.22
C GLN A 37 4.81 27.97 -13.03
N GLN A 38 5.33 27.43 -11.94
CA GLN A 38 6.76 27.50 -11.63
C GLN A 38 7.59 26.43 -12.34
N HIS A 39 7.01 25.24 -12.59
CA HIS A 39 7.73 24.06 -13.07
C HIS A 39 7.13 23.42 -14.32
N GLY A 40 6.12 24.03 -14.96
CA GLY A 40 5.34 23.42 -16.04
C GLY A 40 6.18 22.81 -17.16
N ASP A 41 7.24 23.49 -17.57
CA ASP A 41 8.13 23.04 -18.64
C ASP A 41 8.88 21.72 -18.30
N SER A 42 9.07 21.43 -17.02
CA SER A 42 9.75 20.22 -16.55
C SER A 42 8.78 19.10 -16.12
N VAL A 43 7.47 19.38 -16.05
CA VAL A 43 6.45 18.43 -15.63
C VAL A 43 6.01 17.57 -16.82
N SER A 44 6.08 16.26 -16.67
CA SER A 44 5.60 15.38 -17.75
C SER A 44 4.08 15.52 -17.94
N PRO A 45 3.56 15.41 -19.19
CA PRO A 45 2.12 15.51 -19.49
C PRO A 45 1.26 14.54 -18.68
N HIS A 46 1.82 13.38 -18.32
CA HIS A 46 1.12 12.41 -17.46
C HIS A 46 0.94 12.91 -16.03
N VAL A 47 1.97 13.50 -15.44
CA VAL A 47 1.93 14.08 -14.08
C VAL A 47 0.96 15.26 -14.04
N GLU A 48 1.09 16.17 -15.00
CA GLU A 48 0.20 17.33 -15.18
C GLU A 48 -1.27 16.88 -15.27
N SER A 49 -1.59 16.01 -16.21
CA SER A 49 -2.95 15.46 -16.39
C SER A 49 -3.48 14.77 -15.14
N THR A 50 -2.61 14.09 -14.37
CA THR A 50 -3.01 13.43 -13.12
C THR A 50 -3.37 14.45 -12.05
N LEU A 51 -2.55 15.46 -11.83
CA LEU A 51 -2.80 16.53 -10.85
C LEU A 51 -4.06 17.32 -11.19
N LEU A 52 -4.24 17.68 -12.46
CA LEU A 52 -5.45 18.37 -12.93
C LEU A 52 -6.71 17.54 -12.71
N ARG A 53 -6.71 16.25 -13.08
CA ARG A 53 -7.86 15.36 -12.82
C ARG A 53 -8.20 15.24 -11.34
N MET A 54 -7.18 15.18 -10.48
CA MET A 54 -7.38 15.12 -9.04
C MET A 54 -8.02 16.41 -8.50
N SER A 55 -7.70 17.58 -9.05
CA SER A 55 -8.28 18.85 -8.62
C SER A 55 -9.81 18.92 -8.79
N PHE A 56 -10.37 18.12 -9.69
CA PHE A 56 -11.82 17.99 -9.88
C PHE A 56 -12.46 16.89 -9.02
N CYS A 57 -11.70 16.15 -8.23
CA CYS A 57 -12.24 15.03 -7.45
C CYS A 57 -13.32 15.49 -6.48
N ARG A 58 -14.49 14.84 -6.54
CA ARG A 58 -15.65 15.16 -5.70
C ARG A 58 -16.21 16.57 -5.92
N THR A 59 -16.04 17.12 -7.11
CA THR A 59 -16.71 18.37 -7.52
C THR A 59 -17.89 18.08 -8.45
N ALA A 60 -18.81 19.05 -8.58
CA ALA A 60 -19.95 18.94 -9.49
C ALA A 60 -19.55 18.74 -10.96
N ALA A 61 -18.34 19.20 -11.37
CA ALA A 61 -17.81 19.02 -12.73
C ALA A 61 -17.68 17.54 -13.13
N LEU A 62 -17.58 16.62 -12.18
CA LEU A 62 -17.51 15.18 -12.45
C LEU A 62 -18.90 14.50 -12.47
N GLY A 63 -20.00 15.27 -12.41
CA GLY A 63 -21.33 14.72 -12.24
C GLY A 63 -21.58 14.20 -10.83
N SER A 64 -22.76 13.65 -10.57
CA SER A 64 -23.18 13.28 -9.24
C SER A 64 -24.19 12.13 -9.24
N ARG A 65 -24.41 11.56 -8.05
CA ARG A 65 -25.50 10.60 -7.78
C ARG A 65 -26.30 11.08 -6.59
N THR A 66 -27.62 11.15 -6.77
CA THR A 66 -28.55 11.52 -5.70
C THR A 66 -29.20 10.26 -5.15
N TYR A 67 -29.13 10.10 -3.86
CA TYR A 67 -29.71 8.99 -3.13
C TYR A 67 -30.85 9.48 -2.25
N ARG A 68 -31.91 8.68 -2.13
CA ARG A 68 -33.03 8.92 -1.20
C ARG A 68 -33.27 7.66 -0.38
N CYS A 69 -33.56 7.84 0.90
CA CYS A 69 -33.93 6.75 1.80
C CYS A 69 -35.39 6.38 1.56
N ASP A 70 -35.68 5.08 1.44
CA ASP A 70 -37.04 4.59 1.25
C ASP A 70 -37.87 4.62 2.55
N SER A 71 -37.22 4.79 3.72
CA SER A 71 -37.87 4.72 5.03
C SER A 71 -38.12 6.09 5.70
N CYS A 72 -37.31 7.13 5.44
CA CYS A 72 -37.41 8.43 6.14
C CYS A 72 -37.23 9.64 5.22
N ASP A 73 -37.31 9.45 3.90
CA ASP A 73 -37.14 10.50 2.86
C ASP A 73 -35.84 11.31 2.91
N TYR A 74 -34.88 10.95 3.75
CA TYR A 74 -33.57 11.59 3.75
C TYR A 74 -32.93 11.47 2.36
N GLY A 75 -32.47 12.60 1.83
CA GLY A 75 -31.80 12.67 0.53
C GLY A 75 -30.40 13.22 0.64
N THR A 76 -29.47 12.68 -0.15
CA THR A 76 -28.10 13.19 -0.27
C THR A 76 -27.58 13.08 -1.68
N THR A 77 -26.80 14.07 -2.10
CA THR A 77 -26.13 14.07 -3.41
C THR A 77 -24.63 13.93 -3.20
N VAL A 78 -24.04 12.94 -3.89
CA VAL A 78 -22.60 12.63 -3.80
C VAL A 78 -21.96 12.86 -5.17
N ASN A 79 -21.04 13.78 -5.26
CA ASN A 79 -20.27 14.03 -6.49
C ASN A 79 -19.37 12.84 -6.84
N ASN A 80 -19.19 12.58 -8.14
CA ASN A 80 -18.36 11.51 -8.64
C ASN A 80 -16.88 11.75 -8.33
N SER A 81 -16.13 10.66 -8.14
CA SER A 81 -14.69 10.70 -7.90
C SER A 81 -13.91 10.80 -9.22
N CYS A 82 -12.68 11.33 -9.17
CA CYS A 82 -11.78 11.33 -10.33
C CYS A 82 -11.37 9.92 -10.75
N GLY A 83 -11.39 8.95 -9.83
CA GLY A 83 -11.00 7.56 -10.08
C GLY A 83 -9.49 7.36 -10.23
N ASP A 84 -8.67 8.39 -10.08
CA ASP A 84 -7.22 8.27 -10.17
C ASP A 84 -6.66 7.50 -8.96
N ARG A 85 -5.71 6.60 -9.21
CA ARG A 85 -5.10 5.75 -8.17
C ARG A 85 -4.23 6.52 -7.18
N HIS A 86 -3.73 7.71 -7.56
CA HIS A 86 -2.90 8.55 -6.71
C HIS A 86 -3.73 9.53 -5.87
N CYS A 87 -5.02 9.68 -6.14
CA CYS A 87 -5.85 10.66 -5.48
C CYS A 87 -6.09 10.33 -4.00
N PRO A 88 -5.62 11.16 -3.04
CA PRO A 88 -5.83 10.90 -1.62
C PRO A 88 -7.31 10.89 -1.24
N ASN A 89 -8.13 11.69 -1.91
CA ASN A 89 -9.54 11.87 -1.61
C ASN A 89 -10.42 10.66 -1.98
N CYS A 90 -10.11 9.90 -3.04
CA CYS A 90 -11.01 8.85 -3.51
C CYS A 90 -10.40 7.43 -3.54
N SER A 91 -9.15 7.26 -3.15
CA SER A 91 -8.48 5.95 -3.20
C SER A 91 -8.95 4.97 -2.12
N GLY A 92 -9.64 5.42 -1.06
CA GLY A 92 -10.00 4.60 0.10
C GLY A 92 -10.89 3.39 -0.21
N ALA A 93 -11.88 3.52 -1.12
CA ALA A 93 -12.75 2.40 -1.51
C ALA A 93 -11.97 1.29 -2.22
N LYS A 94 -11.12 1.67 -3.19
CA LYS A 94 -10.26 0.71 -3.91
C LYS A 94 -9.29 -0.01 -2.99
N ARG A 95 -8.86 0.63 -1.90
CA ARG A 95 -8.01 0.01 -0.87
C ARG A 95 -8.75 -1.13 -0.16
N ARG A 96 -10.00 -0.90 0.24
CA ARG A 96 -10.81 -1.95 0.92
C ARG A 96 -11.03 -3.15 0.01
N ASP A 97 -11.43 -2.92 -1.24
CA ASP A 97 -11.65 -3.99 -2.21
C ASP A 97 -10.38 -4.81 -2.44
N TRP A 98 -9.23 -4.12 -2.51
CA TRP A 98 -7.94 -4.76 -2.63
C TRP A 98 -7.56 -5.57 -1.37
N MET A 99 -7.82 -5.04 -0.18
CA MET A 99 -7.58 -5.73 1.09
C MET A 99 -8.40 -7.01 1.19
N GLU A 100 -9.70 -6.95 0.90
CA GLU A 100 -10.59 -8.11 0.90
C GLU A 100 -10.08 -9.20 -0.07
N SER A 101 -9.66 -8.80 -1.28
CA SER A 101 -9.13 -9.76 -2.26
C SER A 101 -7.78 -10.35 -1.85
N SER A 102 -6.94 -9.59 -1.14
CA SER A 102 -5.63 -10.05 -0.68
C SER A 102 -5.73 -10.97 0.53
N THR A 103 -6.75 -10.82 1.37
CA THR A 103 -7.02 -11.73 2.49
C THR A 103 -7.24 -13.17 2.02
N GLN A 104 -7.76 -13.36 0.81
CA GLN A 104 -7.94 -14.69 0.22
C GLN A 104 -6.63 -15.45 -0.07
N LEU A 105 -5.48 -14.76 -0.07
CA LEU A 105 -4.16 -15.39 -0.21
C LEU A 105 -3.68 -16.04 1.08
N LEU A 106 -4.29 -15.72 2.21
CA LEU A 106 -3.85 -16.20 3.50
C LEU A 106 -4.33 -17.61 3.78
N ILE A 107 -3.50 -18.34 4.48
CA ILE A 107 -3.78 -19.65 5.04
C ILE A 107 -3.67 -19.52 6.56
N ASP A 108 -4.67 -19.96 7.28
CA ASP A 108 -4.70 -19.92 8.74
C ASP A 108 -3.53 -20.71 9.33
N GLY A 109 -2.97 -20.21 10.43
CA GLY A 109 -1.83 -20.84 11.09
C GLY A 109 -0.47 -20.63 10.40
N VAL A 110 -0.43 -19.97 9.23
CA VAL A 110 0.82 -19.66 8.53
C VAL A 110 1.42 -18.36 9.06
N THR A 111 2.70 -18.41 9.39
CA THR A 111 3.51 -17.23 9.72
C THR A 111 3.87 -16.48 8.46
N TYR A 112 3.58 -15.18 8.42
CA TYR A 112 3.93 -14.29 7.31
C TYR A 112 5.01 -13.31 7.72
N PHE A 113 5.97 -13.08 6.84
CA PHE A 113 7.06 -12.12 7.01
C PHE A 113 6.83 -10.92 6.13
N GLN A 114 7.21 -9.75 6.64
CA GLN A 114 7.42 -8.56 5.83
C GLN A 114 8.90 -8.45 5.49
N ILE A 115 9.19 -8.24 4.21
CA ILE A 115 10.55 -7.98 3.74
C ILE A 115 10.57 -6.64 3.04
N VAL A 116 11.55 -5.80 3.35
CA VAL A 116 11.74 -4.52 2.69
C VAL A 116 13.07 -4.54 1.95
N PHE A 117 13.02 -4.40 0.63
CA PHE A 117 14.19 -4.25 -0.24
C PHE A 117 14.32 -2.78 -0.62
N THR A 118 15.42 -2.16 -0.27
CA THR A 118 15.64 -0.72 -0.47
C THR A 118 16.80 -0.46 -1.41
N LEU A 119 16.60 0.42 -2.40
CA LEU A 119 17.72 0.88 -3.23
C LEU A 119 18.58 1.89 -2.48
N PRO A 120 19.91 1.82 -2.59
CA PRO A 120 20.81 2.85 -2.10
C PRO A 120 20.46 4.24 -2.64
N GLN A 121 20.66 5.27 -1.82
CA GLN A 121 20.29 6.64 -2.18
C GLN A 121 21.07 7.16 -3.40
N GLN A 122 22.29 6.66 -3.63
CA GLN A 122 23.11 6.98 -4.77
C GLN A 122 22.41 6.67 -6.11
N LEU A 123 21.47 5.72 -6.12
CA LEU A 123 20.65 5.38 -7.29
C LEU A 123 19.43 6.28 -7.48
N SER A 124 19.13 7.19 -6.55
CA SER A 124 17.87 7.97 -6.59
C SER A 124 17.74 8.85 -7.81
N SER A 125 18.81 9.55 -8.22
CA SER A 125 18.81 10.41 -9.42
C SER A 125 18.67 9.58 -10.70
N LEU A 126 19.43 8.48 -10.81
CA LEU A 126 19.35 7.57 -11.95
C LEU A 126 17.94 6.94 -12.04
N ALA A 127 17.35 6.60 -10.90
CA ALA A 127 16.00 6.05 -10.83
C ALA A 127 14.93 7.09 -11.21
N LEU A 128 15.12 8.37 -10.95
CA LEU A 128 14.21 9.42 -11.41
C LEU A 128 14.23 9.56 -12.94
N GLY A 129 15.40 9.51 -13.57
CA GLY A 129 15.54 9.55 -15.03
C GLY A 129 15.04 8.29 -15.73
N ASN A 130 15.04 7.13 -15.05
CA ASN A 130 14.78 5.82 -15.62
C ASN A 130 13.69 5.04 -14.85
N ARG A 131 12.63 5.71 -14.40
CA ARG A 131 11.66 5.19 -13.41
C ARG A 131 11.17 3.78 -13.70
N GLN A 132 10.64 3.54 -14.89
CA GLN A 132 10.05 2.24 -15.23
C GLN A 132 11.10 1.13 -15.19
N LEU A 133 12.22 1.33 -15.86
CA LEU A 133 13.33 0.37 -15.90
C LEU A 133 13.84 0.06 -14.48
N MET A 134 14.21 1.09 -13.72
CA MET A 134 14.80 0.91 -12.38
C MET A 134 13.85 0.21 -11.40
N TYR A 135 12.55 0.50 -11.50
CA TYR A 135 11.54 -0.19 -10.69
C TYR A 135 11.33 -1.64 -11.14
N ASP A 136 11.39 -1.93 -12.45
CA ASP A 136 11.30 -3.29 -12.97
C ASP A 136 12.53 -4.13 -12.56
N LEU A 137 13.71 -3.54 -12.60
CA LEU A 137 14.95 -4.18 -12.08
C LEU A 137 14.84 -4.46 -10.58
N LEU A 138 14.27 -3.52 -9.81
CA LEU A 138 14.05 -3.68 -8.37
C LEU A 138 13.12 -4.88 -8.08
N PHE A 139 11.99 -4.98 -8.76
CA PHE A 139 11.09 -6.13 -8.62
C PHE A 139 11.76 -7.43 -9.03
N LYS A 140 12.50 -7.42 -10.14
CA LYS A 140 13.17 -8.61 -10.69
C LYS A 140 14.26 -9.12 -9.75
N ALA A 141 15.14 -8.25 -9.29
CA ALA A 141 16.25 -8.61 -8.41
C ALA A 141 15.75 -9.08 -7.03
N ALA A 142 14.85 -8.33 -6.40
CA ALA A 142 14.29 -8.67 -5.10
C ALA A 142 13.56 -10.03 -5.14
N TRP A 143 12.74 -10.26 -6.18
CA TRP A 143 12.04 -11.52 -6.31
C TRP A 143 13.01 -12.69 -6.57
N GLN A 144 13.99 -12.53 -7.45
CA GLN A 144 14.92 -13.61 -7.77
C GLN A 144 15.80 -13.98 -6.57
N ALA A 145 16.33 -13.01 -5.83
CA ALA A 145 17.09 -13.24 -4.60
C ALA A 145 16.24 -14.01 -3.57
N LEU A 146 15.05 -13.48 -3.27
CA LEU A 146 14.13 -14.08 -2.32
C LEU A 146 13.71 -15.49 -2.73
N LYS A 147 13.32 -15.68 -3.98
CA LYS A 147 12.90 -16.99 -4.49
C LYS A 147 14.02 -18.03 -4.31
N THR A 148 15.24 -17.71 -4.74
CA THR A 148 16.38 -18.63 -4.64
C THR A 148 16.61 -19.03 -3.19
N LYS A 149 16.71 -18.07 -2.27
CA LYS A 149 16.92 -18.33 -0.84
C LYS A 149 15.80 -19.18 -0.23
N VAL A 150 14.54 -18.82 -0.48
CA VAL A 150 13.40 -19.56 0.07
C VAL A 150 13.32 -20.99 -0.47
N GLU A 151 13.53 -21.19 -1.76
CA GLU A 151 13.47 -22.52 -2.37
C GLU A 151 14.67 -23.40 -1.94
N THR A 152 15.89 -22.84 -1.85
CA THR A 152 17.09 -23.62 -1.50
C THR A 152 17.21 -23.87 0.00
N GLU A 153 16.93 -22.88 0.86
CA GLU A 153 17.16 -23.01 2.30
C GLU A 153 15.94 -23.52 3.06
N ARG A 154 14.74 -23.24 2.54
CA ARG A 154 13.48 -23.63 3.18
C ARG A 154 12.82 -24.84 2.52
N GLY A 155 13.16 -25.15 1.27
CA GLY A 155 12.58 -26.26 0.53
C GLY A 155 11.09 -26.08 0.20
N ILE A 156 10.58 -24.82 0.23
CA ILE A 156 9.17 -24.52 -0.03
C ILE A 156 8.99 -23.80 -1.36
N GLN A 157 7.82 -23.97 -1.96
CA GLN A 157 7.44 -23.21 -3.14
C GLN A 157 7.30 -21.72 -2.77
N ALA A 158 8.16 -20.88 -3.33
CA ALA A 158 8.17 -19.46 -3.02
C ALA A 158 6.94 -18.75 -3.59
N GLY A 159 6.36 -17.86 -2.79
CA GLY A 159 5.27 -16.97 -3.18
C GLY A 159 5.42 -15.62 -2.48
N SER A 160 5.04 -14.55 -3.15
CA SER A 160 5.07 -13.22 -2.55
C SER A 160 4.06 -12.27 -3.16
N LEU A 161 3.59 -11.33 -2.33
CA LEU A 161 2.88 -10.14 -2.72
C LEU A 161 3.79 -8.94 -2.49
N ALA A 162 4.16 -8.24 -3.54
CA ALA A 162 5.11 -7.12 -3.50
C ALA A 162 4.45 -5.80 -3.88
N VAL A 163 4.82 -4.72 -3.20
CA VAL A 163 4.32 -3.37 -3.45
C VAL A 163 5.47 -2.37 -3.50
N LEU A 164 5.50 -1.59 -4.57
CA LEU A 164 6.46 -0.53 -4.75
C LEU A 164 6.06 0.72 -3.97
N HIS A 165 6.98 1.23 -3.16
CA HIS A 165 6.98 2.58 -2.64
C HIS A 165 8.14 3.37 -3.25
N THR A 166 7.96 4.67 -3.39
CA THR A 166 8.96 5.53 -4.05
C THR A 166 9.38 6.72 -3.18
N TRP A 167 8.95 6.78 -1.92
CA TRP A 167 9.13 7.92 -1.01
C TRP A 167 9.83 7.59 0.28
N ASN A 168 10.50 8.57 0.84
CA ASN A 168 10.94 8.58 2.23
C ASN A 168 10.02 9.45 3.11
N GLN A 169 10.35 9.58 4.39
CA GLN A 169 9.57 10.38 5.35
C GLN A 169 9.48 11.87 5.00
N GLU A 170 10.43 12.41 4.26
CA GLU A 170 10.52 13.80 3.81
C GLU A 170 9.96 14.01 2.40
N LEU A 171 9.24 13.02 1.86
CA LEU A 171 8.73 13.01 0.49
C LEU A 171 9.83 13.03 -0.60
N GLY A 172 11.07 12.68 -0.26
CA GLY A 172 12.14 12.47 -1.23
C GLY A 172 11.93 11.18 -2.02
N HIS A 173 12.48 11.12 -3.24
CA HIS A 173 12.40 9.91 -4.07
C HIS A 173 13.32 8.81 -3.51
N HIS A 174 12.73 7.70 -3.09
CA HIS A 174 13.42 6.58 -2.46
C HIS A 174 12.72 5.25 -2.76
N PRO A 175 13.02 4.62 -3.91
CA PRO A 175 12.36 3.40 -4.33
C PRO A 175 12.69 2.22 -3.41
N HIS A 176 11.67 1.52 -2.95
CA HIS A 176 11.80 0.30 -2.16
C HIS A 176 10.55 -0.57 -2.32
N LEU A 177 10.71 -1.86 -2.06
CA LEU A 177 9.63 -2.84 -2.12
C LEU A 177 9.28 -3.34 -0.72
N HIS A 178 8.00 -3.35 -0.42
CA HIS A 178 7.46 -4.16 0.67
C HIS A 178 6.96 -5.47 0.08
N MET A 179 7.44 -6.58 0.60
CA MET A 179 7.07 -7.92 0.16
C MET A 179 6.50 -8.72 1.33
N MET A 180 5.32 -9.31 1.16
CA MET A 180 4.76 -10.28 2.09
C MET A 180 5.08 -11.68 1.61
N VAL A 181 5.64 -12.51 2.50
CA VAL A 181 6.15 -13.84 2.19
C VAL A 181 5.71 -14.82 3.26
N PRO A 182 5.14 -16.00 2.92
CA PRO A 182 4.87 -17.04 3.91
C PRO A 182 6.16 -17.70 4.38
N GLY A 183 6.27 -17.94 5.69
CA GLY A 183 7.40 -18.65 6.30
C GLY A 183 7.27 -20.17 6.24
N SER A 184 6.10 -20.66 5.89
CA SER A 184 5.77 -22.07 5.68
C SER A 184 5.02 -22.27 4.37
N GLY A 185 5.02 -23.48 3.83
CA GLY A 185 4.38 -23.74 2.55
C GLY A 185 4.52 -25.16 2.06
N LEU A 186 4.00 -25.42 0.86
CA LEU A 186 4.22 -26.71 0.20
C LEU A 186 5.69 -26.91 -0.13
N SER A 187 6.18 -28.12 0.07
CA SER A 187 7.47 -28.59 -0.44
C SER A 187 7.57 -28.35 -1.95
N LEU A 188 8.79 -28.34 -2.49
CA LEU A 188 9.00 -28.08 -3.92
C LEU A 188 8.28 -29.08 -4.82
N ASP A 189 8.09 -30.32 -4.36
CA ASP A 189 7.33 -31.36 -5.08
C ASP A 189 5.80 -31.28 -4.81
N GLY A 190 5.37 -30.38 -3.93
CA GLY A 190 3.94 -30.13 -3.60
C GLY A 190 3.26 -31.21 -2.76
N LYS A 191 4.01 -32.20 -2.21
CA LYS A 191 3.43 -33.35 -1.52
C LYS A 191 3.34 -33.22 -0.01
N SER A 192 4.16 -32.36 0.59
CA SER A 192 4.23 -32.19 2.04
C SER A 192 4.17 -30.72 2.42
N TRP A 193 3.85 -30.45 3.68
CA TRP A 193 3.88 -29.13 4.27
C TRP A 193 5.19 -28.96 5.05
N VAL A 194 5.88 -27.85 4.79
CA VAL A 194 7.09 -27.45 5.51
C VAL A 194 6.74 -26.29 6.44
N ASP A 195 6.96 -26.48 7.73
CA ASP A 195 6.67 -25.48 8.75
C ASP A 195 7.70 -24.34 8.77
N CYS A 196 7.30 -23.22 9.36
CA CYS A 196 8.19 -22.11 9.60
C CYS A 196 9.36 -22.52 10.51
N ARG A 197 10.58 -22.21 10.09
CA ARG A 197 11.78 -22.42 10.92
C ARG A 197 11.76 -21.47 12.11
N LEU A 198 12.20 -21.97 13.26
CA LEU A 198 12.38 -21.17 14.46
C LEU A 198 13.88 -20.99 14.77
N THR A 199 14.25 -19.86 15.33
CA THR A 199 15.58 -19.64 15.93
C THR A 199 15.72 -20.49 17.19
N ARG A 200 16.93 -20.52 17.76
CA ARG A 200 17.19 -21.17 19.06
C ARG A 200 16.34 -20.58 20.19
N GLU A 201 15.92 -19.33 20.04
CA GLU A 201 15.07 -18.59 20.98
C GLU A 201 13.57 -18.79 20.73
N GLY A 202 13.19 -19.64 19.77
CA GLY A 202 11.79 -19.90 19.41
C GLY A 202 11.12 -18.83 18.55
N LYS A 203 11.88 -17.88 18.02
CA LYS A 203 11.35 -16.84 17.13
C LYS A 203 11.25 -17.34 15.69
N PRO A 204 10.20 -16.99 14.95
CA PRO A 204 10.09 -17.30 13.52
C PRO A 204 11.30 -16.77 12.75
N PHE A 205 11.84 -17.59 11.83
CA PHE A 205 12.99 -17.25 11.01
C PHE A 205 12.74 -17.68 9.56
N LEU A 206 12.94 -16.78 8.61
CA LEU A 206 12.78 -17.07 7.20
C LEU A 206 14.13 -17.40 6.55
N VAL A 207 14.96 -16.41 6.36
CA VAL A 207 16.31 -16.49 5.78
C VAL A 207 17.19 -15.43 6.44
N ASP A 208 18.52 -15.51 6.24
CA ASP A 208 19.43 -14.47 6.72
C ASP A 208 19.27 -13.19 5.89
N ASN A 209 19.11 -12.04 6.58
CA ASN A 209 18.88 -10.77 5.93
C ASN A 209 20.13 -10.19 5.26
N THR A 210 21.32 -10.44 5.81
CA THR A 210 22.59 -9.97 5.26
C THR A 210 22.91 -10.70 3.96
N GLU A 211 22.81 -12.04 3.98
CA GLU A 211 23.00 -12.84 2.79
C GLU A 211 21.99 -12.51 1.69
N LEU A 212 20.71 -12.34 2.07
CA LEU A 212 19.68 -11.91 1.13
C LEU A 212 19.98 -10.51 0.55
N GLY A 213 20.55 -9.62 1.36
CA GLY A 213 21.01 -8.28 0.94
C GLY A 213 22.13 -8.35 -0.10
N HIS A 214 23.10 -9.24 0.09
CA HIS A 214 24.20 -9.47 -0.86
C HIS A 214 23.67 -10.04 -2.19
N ASP A 215 22.82 -11.07 -2.14
CA ASP A 215 22.22 -11.67 -3.35
C ASP A 215 21.38 -10.62 -4.12
N PHE A 216 20.61 -9.83 -3.41
CA PHE A 216 19.81 -8.75 -4.00
C PHE A 216 20.69 -7.70 -4.68
N ARG A 217 21.76 -7.21 -4.00
CA ARG A 217 22.73 -6.29 -4.55
C ARG A 217 23.34 -6.81 -5.85
N ASP A 218 23.89 -8.02 -5.81
CA ASP A 218 24.63 -8.58 -6.92
C ASP A 218 23.74 -8.82 -8.15
N LEU A 219 22.50 -9.29 -7.92
CA LEU A 219 21.50 -9.42 -8.98
C LEU A 219 21.08 -8.07 -9.55
N TYR A 220 20.80 -7.09 -8.68
CA TYR A 220 20.40 -5.76 -9.14
C TYR A 220 21.50 -5.11 -9.98
N LEU A 221 22.73 -5.11 -9.50
CA LEU A 221 23.89 -4.55 -10.21
C LEU A 221 24.17 -5.28 -11.53
N SER A 222 24.02 -6.61 -11.56
CA SER A 222 24.10 -7.37 -12.80
C SER A 222 23.06 -6.93 -13.83
N TYR A 223 21.81 -6.77 -13.43
CA TYR A 223 20.74 -6.30 -14.32
C TYR A 223 20.94 -4.84 -14.74
N LEU A 224 21.42 -4.00 -13.84
CA LEU A 224 21.71 -2.60 -14.14
C LEU A 224 22.86 -2.48 -15.17
N THR A 225 23.93 -3.28 -15.00
CA THR A 225 25.03 -3.38 -15.96
C THR A 225 24.53 -3.83 -17.33
N GLN A 226 23.68 -4.86 -17.35
CA GLN A 226 23.09 -5.34 -18.60
C GLN A 226 22.28 -4.24 -19.29
N ALA A 227 21.42 -3.53 -18.55
CA ALA A 227 20.61 -2.44 -19.10
C ALA A 227 21.47 -1.27 -19.63
N ALA A 228 22.59 -0.98 -18.98
CA ALA A 228 23.54 0.01 -19.46
C ALA A 228 24.22 -0.44 -20.78
N CYS A 229 24.67 -1.70 -20.85
CA CYS A 229 25.31 -2.25 -22.04
C CYS A 229 24.36 -2.37 -23.24
N THR A 230 23.05 -2.62 -22.98
CA THR A 230 22.04 -2.71 -24.07
C THR A 230 21.47 -1.36 -24.48
N GLY A 231 21.84 -0.27 -23.81
CA GLY A 231 21.35 1.08 -24.11
C GLY A 231 19.91 1.33 -23.66
N GLU A 232 19.35 0.47 -22.80
CA GLU A 232 18.02 0.68 -22.21
C GLU A 232 18.02 1.74 -21.12
N LEU A 233 19.20 1.92 -20.47
CA LEU A 233 19.40 2.92 -19.43
C LEU A 233 19.72 4.28 -20.06
N LYS A 234 18.92 5.27 -19.75
CA LYS A 234 19.20 6.66 -20.13
C LYS A 234 20.23 7.22 -19.16
N LEU A 235 21.40 7.50 -19.66
CA LEU A 235 22.50 8.09 -18.91
C LEU A 235 22.67 9.56 -19.31
N ASP A 236 22.97 10.40 -18.35
CA ASP A 236 23.51 11.73 -18.61
C ASP A 236 24.99 11.59 -18.97
N ASP A 237 25.52 12.46 -19.85
CA ASP A 237 26.91 12.41 -20.30
C ASP A 237 27.93 12.52 -19.15
N SER A 238 27.51 13.05 -18.01
CA SER A 238 28.31 13.14 -16.79
C SER A 238 28.29 11.88 -15.91
N CYS A 239 27.49 10.85 -16.27
CA CYS A 239 27.29 9.67 -15.42
C CYS A 239 28.30 8.57 -15.77
N TYR A 240 29.29 8.37 -14.92
CA TYR A 240 30.21 7.24 -14.96
C TYR A 240 29.53 6.02 -14.32
N ILE A 241 28.69 5.33 -15.09
CA ILE A 241 27.91 4.19 -14.60
C ILE A 241 28.78 3.05 -14.04
N ALA A 242 29.97 2.84 -14.61
CA ALA A 242 30.91 1.82 -14.15
C ALA A 242 31.41 2.13 -12.73
N ASP A 243 31.86 3.36 -12.49
CA ASP A 243 32.35 3.80 -11.18
C ASP A 243 31.22 3.72 -10.13
N LEU A 244 30.02 4.15 -10.50
CA LEU A 244 28.84 4.04 -9.62
C LEU A 244 28.53 2.60 -9.27
N ILE A 245 28.61 1.66 -10.21
CA ILE A 245 28.38 0.23 -9.95
C ILE A 245 29.46 -0.32 -9.02
N ASP A 246 30.72 0.05 -9.21
CA ASP A 246 31.81 -0.40 -8.35
C ASP A 246 31.69 0.15 -6.93
N ASP A 247 31.35 1.41 -6.77
CA ASP A 247 31.04 2.01 -5.45
C ASP A 247 29.88 1.27 -4.76
N LEU A 248 28.80 0.98 -5.50
CA LEU A 248 27.64 0.27 -4.98
C LEU A 248 27.91 -1.18 -4.58
N ARG A 249 28.94 -1.81 -5.14
CA ARG A 249 29.38 -3.15 -4.73
C ARG A 249 30.08 -3.15 -3.38
N MET A 250 30.72 -2.03 -3.04
CA MET A 250 31.50 -1.89 -1.79
C MET A 250 30.65 -1.58 -0.57
N ILE A 251 29.39 -1.27 -0.75
CA ILE A 251 28.46 -0.98 0.35
C ILE A 251 27.51 -2.17 0.60
N ASP A 252 27.09 -2.31 1.86
CA ASP A 252 26.06 -3.29 2.22
C ASP A 252 24.67 -2.77 1.83
N TRP A 253 23.93 -3.62 1.13
CA TRP A 253 22.54 -3.34 0.80
C TRP A 253 21.62 -3.96 1.86
N ASN A 254 20.97 -3.10 2.62
CA ASN A 254 20.11 -3.56 3.70
C ASN A 254 18.79 -4.12 3.17
N VAL A 255 18.53 -5.37 3.54
CA VAL A 255 17.22 -5.99 3.44
C VAL A 255 16.71 -6.16 4.86
N PHE A 256 15.53 -5.66 5.12
CA PHE A 256 14.89 -5.80 6.42
C PHE A 256 13.86 -6.93 6.37
N ILE A 257 13.95 -7.87 7.31
CA ILE A 257 13.00 -8.98 7.44
C ILE A 257 12.36 -8.89 8.81
N GLU A 258 11.04 -8.78 8.83
CA GLU A 258 10.25 -8.77 10.05
C GLU A 258 9.27 -9.92 10.06
N GLY A 259 9.29 -10.68 11.15
CA GLY A 259 8.27 -11.67 11.47
C GLY A 259 7.03 -11.01 12.09
N PRO A 260 5.97 -11.79 12.36
CA PRO A 260 4.78 -11.27 13.03
C PRO A 260 5.14 -10.76 14.42
N PRO A 261 4.47 -9.69 14.90
CA PRO A 261 4.75 -9.08 16.21
C PRO A 261 4.47 -10.04 17.39
N GLN A 262 3.65 -11.06 17.18
CA GLN A 262 3.36 -12.10 18.16
C GLN A 262 3.27 -13.48 17.46
N PRO A 263 3.65 -14.59 18.14
CA PRO A 263 3.67 -15.93 17.56
C PRO A 263 2.33 -16.43 17.01
N HIS A 264 1.22 -15.86 17.44
CA HIS A 264 -0.14 -16.24 17.05
C HIS A 264 -0.95 -15.05 16.49
N CYS A 265 -0.26 -14.07 15.88
CA CYS A 265 -0.94 -12.94 15.26
C CYS A 265 -1.86 -13.45 14.12
N PRO A 266 -3.18 -13.17 14.17
CA PRO A 266 -4.07 -13.57 13.09
C PRO A 266 -3.58 -13.04 11.72
N PRO A 267 -3.64 -13.86 10.67
CA PRO A 267 -3.15 -13.46 9.34
C PRO A 267 -3.77 -12.16 8.81
N GLU A 268 -5.02 -11.87 9.19
CA GLU A 268 -5.69 -10.63 8.82
C GLU A 268 -5.00 -9.38 9.40
N HIS A 269 -4.36 -9.47 10.59
CA HIS A 269 -3.60 -8.37 11.15
C HIS A 269 -2.37 -8.04 10.29
N MET A 270 -1.69 -9.06 9.75
CA MET A 270 -0.57 -8.88 8.83
C MET A 270 -1.02 -8.20 7.53
N ILE A 271 -2.14 -8.63 6.93
CA ILE A 271 -2.70 -7.93 5.76
C ILE A 271 -3.14 -6.52 6.12
N ARG A 272 -3.78 -6.31 7.27
CA ARG A 272 -4.18 -4.99 7.74
C ARG A 272 -2.98 -4.07 7.92
N TYR A 273 -1.92 -4.58 8.53
CA TYR A 273 -0.65 -3.88 8.68
C TYR A 273 -0.05 -3.54 7.31
N LEU A 274 0.13 -4.52 6.43
CA LEU A 274 0.64 -4.31 5.08
C LEU A 274 -0.25 -3.38 4.25
N THR A 275 -1.56 -3.43 4.41
CA THR A 275 -2.49 -2.57 3.67
C THR A 275 -2.25 -1.09 3.97
N ARG A 276 -1.89 -0.73 5.21
CA ARG A 276 -1.49 0.66 5.54
C ARG A 276 -0.33 1.13 4.67
N TYR A 277 0.70 0.29 4.52
CA TYR A 277 1.88 0.62 3.73
C TYR A 277 1.63 0.46 2.23
N MET A 278 0.90 -0.57 1.84
CA MET A 278 0.71 -0.95 0.44
C MET A 278 -0.21 -0.03 -0.33
N THR A 279 -1.20 0.55 0.33
CA THR A 279 -2.23 1.36 -0.33
C THR A 279 -2.16 2.83 0.03
N GLY A 280 -1.31 3.21 0.99
CA GLY A 280 -1.06 4.59 1.37
C GLY A 280 -0.47 5.42 0.23
N GLY A 281 -0.73 6.73 0.25
CA GLY A 281 0.02 7.71 -0.52
C GLY A 281 1.35 8.03 0.19
N PRO A 282 2.16 8.93 -0.39
CA PRO A 282 3.45 9.33 0.19
C PRO A 282 3.37 9.93 1.59
N ILE A 283 2.21 10.48 1.94
CA ILE A 283 1.94 11.07 3.25
C ILE A 283 0.45 10.91 3.59
N SER A 284 0.12 10.71 4.86
CA SER A 284 -1.26 10.68 5.37
C SER A 284 -1.67 12.03 5.94
N ASP A 285 -2.99 12.29 5.98
CA ASP A 285 -3.55 13.50 6.57
C ASP A 285 -3.14 13.68 8.04
N LYS A 286 -3.01 12.58 8.80
CA LYS A 286 -2.58 12.59 10.20
C LYS A 286 -1.18 13.15 10.44
N ARG A 287 -0.33 13.11 9.43
CA ARG A 287 1.01 13.69 9.49
C ARG A 287 1.03 15.19 9.24
N ILE A 288 -0.03 15.75 8.64
CA ILE A 288 -0.11 17.19 8.39
C ILE A 288 -0.39 17.90 9.71
N ILE A 289 0.40 18.92 10.02
CA ILE A 289 0.23 19.78 11.18
C ILE A 289 -0.52 21.05 10.80
N GLY A 290 -0.22 21.60 9.62
CA GLY A 290 -0.86 22.80 9.15
C GLY A 290 -0.10 23.49 8.02
N GLU A 291 -0.57 24.67 7.68
CA GLU A 291 0.02 25.53 6.66
C GLU A 291 0.16 26.95 7.22
N SER A 292 1.38 27.51 7.18
CA SER A 292 1.65 28.90 7.61
C SER A 292 2.89 29.45 6.92
N ASN A 293 2.96 30.78 6.77
CA ASN A 293 4.11 31.49 6.22
C ASN A 293 4.65 30.92 4.89
N GLY A 294 3.74 30.48 3.99
CA GLY A 294 4.11 29.90 2.71
C GLY A 294 4.70 28.48 2.79
N ARG A 295 4.57 27.81 3.93
CA ARG A 295 5.12 26.47 4.19
C ARG A 295 4.04 25.53 4.69
N ILE A 296 4.19 24.24 4.35
CA ILE A 296 3.40 23.13 4.84
C ILE A 296 4.22 22.37 5.87
N TRP A 297 3.66 22.22 7.05
CA TRP A 297 4.28 21.58 8.21
C TRP A 297 3.71 20.19 8.42
N PHE A 298 4.59 19.19 8.61
CA PHE A 298 4.17 17.82 8.84
C PHE A 298 5.16 17.05 9.72
N GLN A 299 4.66 16.02 10.38
CA GLN A 299 5.47 15.15 11.23
C GLN A 299 6.28 14.19 10.39
N ILE A 300 7.55 14.00 10.76
CA ILE A 300 8.42 12.91 10.32
C ILE A 300 8.75 12.05 11.52
N ARG A 301 8.73 10.72 11.32
CA ARG A 301 9.13 9.78 12.37
C ARG A 301 10.65 9.62 12.30
N ARG A 302 11.35 9.96 13.37
CA ARG A 302 12.79 9.73 13.52
C ARG A 302 13.04 8.66 14.58
N ARG A 303 14.17 7.94 14.42
CA ARG A 303 14.58 6.86 15.34
C ARG A 303 14.85 7.36 16.77
N ASP A 304 15.40 8.55 16.86
CA ASP A 304 15.70 9.19 18.12
C ASP A 304 14.42 9.82 18.68
N LYS A 305 13.72 9.06 19.50
CA LYS A 305 12.54 9.52 20.24
C LYS A 305 12.89 10.61 21.26
N GLN A 306 13.62 11.64 20.87
CA GLN A 306 13.81 12.77 21.77
C GLN A 306 12.53 13.60 21.82
N PRO A 307 11.97 13.85 23.00
CA PRO A 307 10.85 14.79 23.14
C PRO A 307 11.30 16.17 22.63
N GLY A 308 10.49 16.80 21.77
CA GLY A 308 10.75 18.15 21.27
C GLY A 308 11.38 18.24 19.88
N GLN A 309 11.31 17.18 19.06
CA GLN A 309 11.71 17.28 17.64
C GLN A 309 10.78 18.23 16.89
N GLU A 310 11.39 19.26 16.27
CA GLU A 310 10.66 20.19 15.42
C GLU A 310 10.02 19.48 14.23
N PRO A 311 8.77 19.84 13.88
CA PRO A 311 8.14 19.32 12.69
C PRO A 311 8.90 19.73 11.44
N PHE A 312 8.87 18.86 10.45
CA PHE A 312 9.49 19.14 9.16
C PHE A 312 8.57 20.02 8.30
N SER A 313 9.13 20.95 7.55
CA SER A 313 8.34 21.79 6.68
C SER A 313 8.95 21.95 5.28
N LEU A 314 8.07 22.14 4.29
CA LEU A 314 8.42 22.43 2.91
C LEU A 314 7.69 23.69 2.44
N PRO A 315 8.29 24.49 1.53
CA PRO A 315 7.53 25.47 0.77
C PRO A 315 6.34 24.79 0.06
N GLN A 316 5.21 25.48 -0.06
CA GLN A 316 3.97 24.93 -0.63
C GLN A 316 4.17 24.28 -2.01
N VAL A 317 4.87 24.96 -2.90
CA VAL A 317 5.18 24.45 -4.25
C VAL A 317 6.10 23.22 -4.19
N GLU A 318 7.11 23.25 -3.33
CA GLU A 318 8.03 22.13 -3.13
C GLU A 318 7.33 20.89 -2.55
N PHE A 319 6.35 21.08 -1.66
CA PHE A 319 5.52 19.98 -1.17
C PHE A 319 4.79 19.28 -2.31
N VAL A 320 4.13 20.04 -3.20
CA VAL A 320 3.44 19.48 -4.37
C VAL A 320 4.43 18.85 -5.32
N ARG A 321 5.58 19.48 -5.57
CA ARG A 321 6.64 18.93 -6.44
C ARG A 321 7.12 17.57 -5.92
N ARG A 322 7.49 17.48 -4.64
CA ARG A 322 7.92 16.20 -4.04
C ARG A 322 6.81 15.16 -4.06
N TRP A 323 5.59 15.55 -3.71
CA TRP A 323 4.47 14.63 -3.80
C TRP A 323 4.24 14.11 -5.23
N ALA A 324 4.36 14.98 -6.24
CA ALA A 324 4.20 14.63 -7.64
C ALA A 324 5.28 13.67 -8.18
N LEU A 325 6.47 13.65 -7.56
CA LEU A 325 7.52 12.65 -7.89
C LEU A 325 7.03 11.21 -7.70
N HIS A 326 6.00 10.98 -6.89
CA HIS A 326 5.46 9.67 -6.57
C HIS A 326 4.28 9.27 -7.46
N ILE A 327 3.87 10.11 -8.40
CA ILE A 327 2.97 9.73 -9.48
C ILE A 327 3.74 8.76 -10.38
N LEU A 328 3.33 7.49 -10.37
CA LEU A 328 3.99 6.44 -11.12
C LEU A 328 3.81 6.61 -12.64
N PRO A 329 4.70 6.06 -13.46
CA PRO A 329 4.54 6.06 -14.90
C PRO A 329 3.15 5.56 -15.32
N LYS A 330 2.67 6.04 -16.47
CA LYS A 330 1.37 5.63 -17.01
C LYS A 330 1.31 4.11 -17.10
N ASP A 331 0.19 3.53 -16.68
CA ASP A 331 -0.10 2.08 -16.70
C ASP A 331 0.88 1.20 -15.89
N TYR A 332 1.80 1.79 -15.12
CA TYR A 332 2.76 1.05 -14.31
C TYR A 332 2.08 0.31 -13.15
N THR A 333 2.33 -0.99 -13.04
CA THR A 333 1.76 -1.83 -11.99
C THR A 333 2.56 -1.72 -10.70
N LYS A 334 1.95 -1.09 -9.67
CA LYS A 334 2.55 -0.89 -8.33
C LYS A 334 2.61 -2.17 -7.51
N VAL A 335 1.63 -3.06 -7.66
CA VAL A 335 1.46 -4.29 -6.87
C VAL A 335 1.66 -5.49 -7.76
N ARG A 336 2.54 -6.42 -7.36
CA ARG A 336 2.84 -7.64 -8.14
C ARG A 336 2.76 -8.87 -7.26
N GLN A 337 2.23 -9.96 -7.83
CA GLN A 337 2.21 -11.28 -7.20
C GLN A 337 3.23 -12.18 -7.89
N PHE A 338 3.99 -12.92 -7.09
CA PHE A 338 5.08 -13.75 -7.57
C PHE A 338 4.92 -15.21 -7.15
N GLY A 339 5.59 -16.10 -7.89
CA GLY A 339 5.72 -17.51 -7.59
C GLY A 339 4.37 -18.23 -7.54
N CYS A 340 4.13 -19.00 -6.48
CA CYS A 340 2.89 -19.74 -6.30
C CYS A 340 1.67 -18.85 -6.06
N TRP A 341 1.85 -17.53 -5.81
CA TRP A 341 0.76 -16.57 -5.61
C TRP A 341 0.33 -15.82 -6.87
N THR A 342 0.96 -16.08 -8.02
CA THR A 342 0.51 -15.50 -9.29
C THR A 342 -0.94 -15.91 -9.59
N SER A 343 -1.68 -15.05 -10.30
CA SER A 343 -3.10 -15.28 -10.63
C SER A 343 -3.37 -16.63 -11.27
N THR A 344 -2.42 -17.16 -12.03
CA THR A 344 -2.51 -18.46 -12.72
C THR A 344 -2.26 -19.65 -11.80
N LYS A 345 -1.46 -19.50 -10.73
CA LYS A 345 -1.04 -20.62 -9.86
C LYS A 345 -1.74 -20.64 -8.51
N ARG A 346 -2.15 -19.49 -7.99
CA ARG A 346 -2.61 -19.34 -6.59
C ARG A 346 -3.79 -20.24 -6.23
N THR A 347 -4.77 -20.40 -7.12
CA THR A 347 -5.95 -21.23 -6.83
C THR A 347 -5.58 -22.70 -6.63
N ALA A 348 -4.72 -23.22 -7.51
CA ALA A 348 -4.22 -24.58 -7.40
C ALA A 348 -3.33 -24.75 -6.15
N TYR A 349 -2.43 -23.80 -5.91
CA TYR A 349 -1.56 -23.79 -4.73
C TYR A 349 -2.35 -23.77 -3.42
N LEU A 350 -3.31 -22.86 -3.26
CA LEU A 350 -4.12 -22.75 -2.05
C LEU A 350 -4.98 -24.00 -1.81
N LYS A 351 -5.53 -24.59 -2.88
CA LYS A 351 -6.28 -25.84 -2.79
C LYS A 351 -5.38 -27.01 -2.33
N ALA A 352 -4.19 -27.13 -2.93
CA ALA A 352 -3.23 -28.16 -2.56
C ALA A 352 -2.72 -27.97 -1.11
N SER A 353 -2.41 -26.73 -0.72
CA SER A 353 -1.98 -26.40 0.64
C SER A 353 -3.01 -26.81 1.70
N ARG A 354 -4.28 -26.45 1.49
CA ARG A 354 -5.35 -26.85 2.41
C ARG A 354 -5.52 -28.36 2.48
N ALA A 355 -5.49 -29.05 1.34
CA ALA A 355 -5.60 -30.51 1.32
C ALA A 355 -4.47 -31.21 2.09
N VAL A 356 -3.22 -30.72 1.97
CA VAL A 356 -2.08 -31.27 2.70
C VAL A 356 -2.19 -30.99 4.20
N LEU A 357 -2.60 -29.78 4.59
CA LEU A 357 -2.81 -29.41 6.00
C LEU A 357 -3.95 -30.21 6.64
N ASP A 358 -5.08 -30.36 5.95
CA ASP A 358 -6.21 -31.17 6.42
C ASP A 358 -5.81 -32.64 6.62
N ASN A 359 -5.04 -33.21 5.69
CA ASN A 359 -4.53 -34.59 5.84
C ASN A 359 -3.56 -34.71 7.01
N ARG A 360 -2.69 -33.72 7.22
CA ARG A 360 -1.76 -33.69 8.36
C ARG A 360 -2.53 -33.63 9.68
N ALA A 361 -3.51 -32.74 9.80
CA ALA A 361 -4.34 -32.62 10.99
C ALA A 361 -5.06 -33.95 11.34
N ARG A 362 -5.62 -34.65 10.32
CA ARG A 362 -6.23 -35.96 10.50
C ARG A 362 -5.22 -37.00 10.98
N GLN A 363 -4.02 -37.04 10.46
CA GLN A 363 -2.97 -37.96 10.88
C GLN A 363 -2.51 -37.71 12.32
N GLU A 364 -2.38 -36.45 12.72
CA GLU A 364 -2.03 -36.04 14.08
C GLU A 364 -3.14 -36.41 15.08
N GLU A 365 -4.42 -36.27 14.70
CA GLU A 365 -5.57 -36.76 15.51
C GLU A 365 -5.55 -38.29 15.68
N ILE A 366 -5.25 -39.02 14.63
CA ILE A 366 -5.18 -40.50 14.66
C ILE A 366 -3.96 -40.98 15.46
N GLY A 367 -2.83 -40.27 15.37
CA GLY A 367 -1.57 -40.66 16.04
C GLY A 367 -1.51 -40.35 17.54
N SER A 368 -2.39 -39.50 18.05
CA SER A 368 -2.46 -39.21 19.49
C SER A 368 -3.28 -40.27 20.23
N SER A 369 -2.84 -40.67 21.45
CA SER A 369 -3.59 -41.60 22.27
C SER A 369 -5.00 -41.07 22.62
N GLU A 370 -5.15 -39.75 22.77
CA GLU A 370 -6.42 -39.06 22.92
C GLU A 370 -7.20 -39.02 21.61
N GLY A 371 -6.54 -38.85 20.46
CA GLY A 371 -7.13 -38.91 19.14
C GLY A 371 -7.70 -40.30 18.82
N ASN A 372 -7.02 -41.37 19.23
CA ASN A 372 -7.53 -42.73 19.08
C ASN A 372 -8.80 -42.97 19.89
N VAL A 373 -8.91 -42.43 21.11
CA VAL A 373 -10.11 -42.49 21.94
C VAL A 373 -11.24 -41.67 21.34
N ILE A 374 -10.93 -40.45 20.88
CA ILE A 374 -11.90 -39.56 20.24
C ILE A 374 -12.37 -40.14 18.90
N ALA A 375 -11.48 -40.72 18.10
CA ALA A 375 -11.84 -41.39 16.85
C ALA A 375 -12.75 -42.60 17.10
N SER A 376 -12.46 -43.37 18.14
CA SER A 376 -13.31 -44.50 18.55
C SER A 376 -14.70 -44.06 19.06
N ILE A 377 -14.76 -42.95 19.81
CA ILE A 377 -16.01 -42.33 20.24
C ILE A 377 -16.79 -41.75 19.06
N ARG A 378 -16.14 -41.06 18.13
CA ARG A 378 -16.78 -40.54 16.89
C ARG A 378 -17.34 -41.69 16.05
N GLN A 379 -16.56 -42.74 15.84
CA GLN A 379 -17.03 -43.91 15.10
C GLN A 379 -18.24 -44.57 15.77
N SER A 380 -18.27 -44.58 17.09
CA SER A 380 -19.43 -45.09 17.86
C SER A 380 -20.63 -44.15 17.73
N LEU A 381 -20.41 -42.83 17.75
CA LEU A 381 -21.45 -41.81 17.55
C LEU A 381 -21.99 -41.83 16.12
N ASP A 382 -21.13 -41.94 15.11
CA ASP A 382 -21.55 -42.09 13.70
C ASP A 382 -22.37 -43.33 13.48
N THR A 383 -22.03 -44.45 14.18
CA THR A 383 -22.81 -45.70 14.14
C THR A 383 -24.16 -45.51 14.80
N ILE A 384 -24.24 -44.75 15.91
CA ILE A 384 -25.50 -44.44 16.60
C ILE A 384 -26.33 -43.47 15.75
N GLU A 385 -25.71 -42.49 15.12
CA GLU A 385 -26.37 -41.51 14.27
C GLU A 385 -26.95 -42.18 13.00
N GLN A 386 -26.20 -43.08 12.36
CA GLN A 386 -26.69 -43.94 11.28
C GLN A 386 -27.84 -44.85 11.73
N GLY A 387 -27.76 -45.40 12.95
CA GLY A 387 -28.85 -46.15 13.54
C GLY A 387 -30.10 -45.32 13.83
N LEU A 388 -29.91 -44.07 14.27
CA LEU A 388 -30.99 -43.08 14.47
C LEU A 388 -31.59 -42.58 13.16
N GLU A 389 -30.77 -42.39 12.12
CA GLU A 389 -31.25 -42.03 10.78
C GLU A 389 -32.09 -43.14 10.14
N LEU A 390 -31.71 -44.41 10.36
CA LEU A 390 -32.51 -45.55 9.96
C LEU A 390 -33.87 -45.64 10.71
N LEU A 391 -33.90 -45.22 11.97
CA LEU A 391 -35.14 -45.14 12.77
C LEU A 391 -35.95 -43.87 12.44
N ALA A 392 -35.30 -42.76 11.99
CA ALA A 392 -35.96 -41.51 11.63
C ALA A 392 -36.52 -41.51 10.21
N SER A 393 -36.10 -42.46 9.35
CA SER A 393 -36.61 -42.58 7.99
C SER A 393 -38.06 -43.05 7.90
N GLU A 394 -38.66 -43.44 9.03
CA GLU A 394 -40.07 -43.86 9.09
C GLU A 394 -41.03 -42.73 9.49
N THR A 395 -40.58 -41.51 9.77
CA THR A 395 -41.47 -40.36 10.05
C THR A 395 -41.00 -39.09 9.33
N SER A 396 -41.65 -38.78 8.20
CA SER A 396 -41.61 -37.48 7.53
C SER A 396 -42.36 -36.41 8.35
N PRO A 397 -42.15 -35.08 8.22
CA PRO A 397 -41.89 -34.34 6.99
C PRO A 397 -40.87 -33.21 7.08
N ALA A 398 -40.40 -32.86 5.90
CA ALA A 398 -39.65 -31.71 5.45
C ALA A 398 -39.64 -30.41 6.28
N SER A 399 -38.44 -29.89 6.59
CA SER A 399 -38.22 -28.44 6.60
C SER A 399 -36.88 -28.12 5.90
N SER A 400 -37.03 -27.36 4.88
CA SER A 400 -36.01 -26.89 3.95
C SER A 400 -34.95 -26.04 4.65
N LEU A 401 -33.72 -26.51 4.73
CA LEU A 401 -32.55 -25.70 4.93
C LEU A 401 -32.08 -25.23 3.55
N GLN A 402 -32.31 -23.96 3.29
CA GLN A 402 -31.81 -23.28 2.08
C GLN A 402 -30.28 -23.30 2.09
N ARG A 403 -29.72 -24.00 1.11
CA ARG A 403 -28.32 -23.82 0.71
C ARG A 403 -28.17 -22.39 0.17
N LEU A 404 -27.28 -21.65 0.75
CA LEU A 404 -26.80 -20.41 0.16
C LEU A 404 -25.90 -20.75 -1.03
N ASP A 405 -26.50 -20.79 -2.22
CA ASP A 405 -25.76 -20.84 -3.48
C ASP A 405 -25.08 -19.49 -3.71
N PHE A 406 -23.77 -19.47 -3.62
CA PHE A 406 -22.96 -18.40 -4.18
C PHE A 406 -22.82 -18.62 -5.68
N SER A 407 -23.86 -18.37 -6.43
CA SER A 407 -23.75 -18.15 -7.87
C SER A 407 -23.24 -16.73 -8.09
N ALA A 408 -22.04 -16.63 -8.65
CA ALA A 408 -21.48 -15.38 -9.13
C ALA A 408 -22.40 -14.80 -10.20
N SER A 409 -23.22 -13.84 -9.83
CA SER A 409 -23.91 -13.00 -10.80
C SER A 409 -22.88 -12.02 -11.37
N SER A 410 -22.62 -12.15 -12.67
CA SER A 410 -22.01 -11.14 -13.52
C SER A 410 -22.94 -9.92 -13.59
N GLY A 411 -22.95 -9.13 -12.53
CA GLY A 411 -23.60 -7.83 -12.48
C GLY A 411 -22.54 -6.75 -12.65
N THR A 412 -22.77 -5.79 -13.52
CA THR A 412 -22.18 -4.45 -13.55
C THR A 412 -21.75 -4.03 -12.15
N PRO A 413 -20.62 -3.31 -11.94
CA PRO A 413 -20.15 -2.94 -10.62
C PRO A 413 -21.24 -2.17 -9.88
N GLY A 414 -22.08 -2.94 -9.19
CA GLY A 414 -23.31 -2.52 -8.57
C GLY A 414 -23.01 -1.64 -7.35
N CYS A 415 -23.74 -0.58 -7.27
CA CYS A 415 -23.96 0.24 -6.11
C CYS A 415 -24.17 -0.66 -4.87
N ARG A 416 -23.16 -0.77 -4.00
CA ARG A 416 -23.38 -1.35 -2.67
C ARG A 416 -24.51 -0.54 -2.02
N SER A 417 -25.54 -1.18 -1.49
CA SER A 417 -26.66 -0.52 -0.84
C SER A 417 -26.11 0.38 0.28
N LYS A 418 -26.27 1.69 0.12
CA LYS A 418 -25.91 2.65 1.15
C LYS A 418 -26.97 2.62 2.24
N ARG A 419 -26.54 2.63 3.49
CA ARG A 419 -27.46 2.78 4.61
C ARG A 419 -27.67 4.24 4.93
N CYS A 420 -28.92 4.59 5.27
CA CYS A 420 -29.29 5.94 5.66
C CYS A 420 -28.63 6.30 7.01
N PRO A 421 -27.96 7.46 7.14
CA PRO A 421 -27.34 7.87 8.39
C PRO A 421 -28.38 8.16 9.49
N HIS A 422 -29.62 8.49 9.12
CA HIS A 422 -30.69 8.80 10.08
C HIS A 422 -31.40 7.57 10.62
N CYS A 423 -31.79 6.63 9.76
CA CYS A 423 -32.65 5.50 10.17
C CYS A 423 -32.07 4.13 9.86
N GLN A 424 -30.85 4.07 9.29
CA GLN A 424 -30.17 2.84 8.85
C GLN A 424 -30.93 2.05 7.75
N GLY A 425 -32.01 2.62 7.21
CA GLY A 425 -32.75 2.06 6.09
C GLY A 425 -31.93 2.05 4.79
N GLU A 426 -32.44 1.37 3.77
CA GLU A 426 -31.77 1.30 2.48
C GLU A 426 -31.92 2.60 1.70
N MET A 427 -30.84 3.07 1.06
CA MET A 427 -30.82 4.25 0.21
C MET A 427 -30.80 3.88 -1.25
N ARG A 428 -31.77 4.34 -2.01
CA ARG A 428 -31.88 4.11 -3.45
C ARG A 428 -31.31 5.28 -4.24
N CYS A 429 -30.57 5.00 -5.31
CA CYS A 429 -30.13 6.01 -6.28
C CYS A 429 -31.34 6.47 -7.11
N VAL A 430 -31.75 7.73 -6.96
CA VAL A 430 -32.94 8.31 -7.64
C VAL A 430 -32.56 9.16 -8.85
N ALA A 431 -31.34 9.68 -8.90
CA ALA A 431 -30.81 10.42 -10.04
C ALA A 431 -29.32 10.18 -10.19
N GLN A 432 -28.84 10.11 -11.42
CA GLN A 432 -27.43 9.96 -11.75
C GLN A 432 -27.07 10.90 -12.89
N GLN A 433 -26.01 11.65 -12.68
CA GLN A 433 -25.31 12.41 -13.70
C GLN A 433 -23.94 11.77 -13.90
N ASP A 434 -23.71 11.23 -15.08
CA ASP A 434 -22.45 10.58 -15.41
C ASP A 434 -21.32 11.60 -15.53
N ARG A 435 -20.11 11.11 -15.29
CA ARG A 435 -18.92 11.93 -15.46
C ARG A 435 -18.72 12.25 -16.94
N PRO A 436 -18.57 13.54 -17.32
CA PRO A 436 -18.18 13.92 -18.66
C PRO A 436 -16.82 13.30 -19.04
N ALA A 437 -16.52 13.20 -20.33
CA ALA A 437 -15.19 12.81 -20.75
C ALA A 437 -14.15 13.84 -20.28
N TRP A 438 -12.95 13.38 -19.94
CA TRP A 438 -11.89 14.30 -19.48
C TRP A 438 -11.57 15.38 -20.50
N ARG A 439 -11.68 15.07 -21.80
CA ARG A 439 -11.56 16.05 -22.88
C ARG A 439 -12.57 17.20 -22.74
N ASP A 440 -13.83 16.86 -22.42
CA ASP A 440 -14.88 17.88 -22.30
C ASP A 440 -14.72 18.71 -21.04
N ILE A 441 -14.14 18.13 -19.98
CA ILE A 441 -13.82 18.85 -18.74
C ILE A 441 -12.66 19.82 -18.96
N PHE A 442 -11.61 19.41 -19.69
CA PHE A 442 -10.40 20.24 -19.85
C PHE A 442 -10.47 21.22 -21.04
N TYR A 443 -11.26 20.90 -22.06
CA TYR A 443 -11.29 21.68 -23.31
C TYR A 443 -12.72 22.07 -23.72
N GLY A 444 -13.72 21.77 -22.91
CA GLY A 444 -15.11 22.14 -23.17
C GLY A 444 -15.39 23.61 -22.87
N PRO A 445 -16.47 24.16 -23.48
CA PRO A 445 -16.84 25.58 -23.30
C PRO A 445 -17.24 25.95 -21.86
N ASN A 446 -17.50 24.97 -21.01
CA ASN A 446 -17.84 25.15 -19.61
C ASN A 446 -16.67 24.86 -18.67
N HIS A 447 -15.45 24.91 -19.15
CA HIS A 447 -14.26 24.70 -18.32
C HIS A 447 -14.10 25.87 -17.34
N PRO A 448 -14.24 25.69 -16.03
CA PRO A 448 -14.23 26.80 -15.08
C PRO A 448 -12.89 27.56 -15.05
N TRP A 449 -11.82 26.97 -15.56
CA TRP A 449 -10.47 27.52 -15.58
C TRP A 449 -10.05 28.06 -16.95
N TRP A 450 -10.68 27.58 -18.03
CA TRP A 450 -10.34 27.97 -19.38
C TRP A 450 -10.69 29.44 -19.66
N PHE A 451 -11.83 29.89 -19.17
CA PHE A 451 -12.28 31.26 -19.38
C PHE A 451 -11.43 32.29 -18.65
N GLU A 452 -10.93 31.94 -17.47
CA GLU A 452 -10.08 32.82 -16.66
C GLU A 452 -8.63 32.82 -17.16
N TRP A 453 -8.15 31.68 -17.68
CA TRP A 453 -6.79 31.55 -18.23
C TRP A 453 -6.59 32.32 -19.53
N THR A 454 -7.60 32.37 -20.40
CA THR A 454 -7.53 33.03 -21.70
C THR A 454 -7.80 34.53 -21.66
N SER A 455 -8.54 35.01 -20.64
CA SER A 455 -8.96 36.43 -20.58
C SER A 455 -8.12 37.33 -19.68
N ALA A 456 -7.40 36.79 -18.69
CA ALA A 456 -6.74 37.60 -17.68
C ALA A 456 -5.23 37.36 -17.51
N GLY A 457 -4.64 36.35 -18.15
CA GLY A 457 -3.21 36.02 -17.97
C GLY A 457 -2.79 35.64 -16.55
N GLN A 458 -3.73 35.60 -15.60
CA GLN A 458 -3.53 35.11 -14.24
C GLN A 458 -4.78 34.37 -13.74
N PRO A 459 -4.61 33.17 -13.16
CA PRO A 459 -5.73 32.39 -12.68
C PRO A 459 -6.26 32.93 -11.34
N VAL A 460 -7.54 33.17 -11.27
CA VAL A 460 -8.26 33.42 -10.02
C VAL A 460 -8.76 32.08 -9.50
N PRO A 461 -8.44 31.70 -8.24
CA PRO A 461 -8.98 30.47 -7.67
C PRO A 461 -10.50 30.57 -7.59
N PRO A 462 -11.26 29.50 -7.96
CA PRO A 462 -12.70 29.52 -7.86
C PRO A 462 -13.12 29.77 -6.41
N LEU A 463 -14.02 30.73 -6.22
CA LEU A 463 -14.72 30.95 -4.95
C LEU A 463 -15.37 29.63 -4.54
N VAL A 464 -14.87 29.06 -3.47
CA VAL A 464 -15.48 27.89 -2.82
C VAL A 464 -16.78 28.40 -2.23
N THR A 465 -17.92 28.12 -2.87
CA THR A 465 -19.20 28.18 -2.18
C THR A 465 -19.19 27.03 -1.17
N GLU A 466 -18.94 27.40 0.07
CA GLU A 466 -19.09 26.52 1.22
C GLU A 466 -20.55 26.12 1.35
N ASN A 467 -20.91 24.99 0.77
CA ASN A 467 -22.10 24.22 1.14
C ASN A 467 -21.89 22.77 0.68
N SER A 468 -20.92 22.11 1.26
CA SER A 468 -20.90 20.67 1.35
C SER A 468 -20.76 20.32 2.82
N SER A 469 -21.88 20.00 3.45
CA SER A 469 -21.88 19.20 4.66
C SER A 469 -20.97 18.01 4.43
N GLN A 470 -19.79 18.03 5.03
CA GLN A 470 -18.90 16.90 5.13
C GLN A 470 -19.65 15.86 5.95
N GLU A 471 -20.28 14.89 5.29
CA GLU A 471 -20.55 13.64 5.96
C GLU A 471 -19.19 12.98 6.21
N GLU A 472 -18.69 13.18 7.41
CA GLU A 472 -17.71 12.33 8.05
C GLU A 472 -18.30 10.91 8.08
N THR A 473 -18.01 10.12 7.05
CA THR A 473 -17.89 8.69 7.30
C THR A 473 -16.74 8.59 8.27
N SER A 474 -17.04 8.37 9.53
CA SER A 474 -16.06 8.10 10.59
C SER A 474 -15.01 7.16 10.01
N PRO A 475 -13.75 7.58 9.91
CA PRO A 475 -12.71 6.64 9.54
C PRO A 475 -12.74 5.58 10.63
N ILE A 476 -12.84 4.31 10.24
CA ILE A 476 -12.50 3.22 11.13
C ILE A 476 -11.13 3.60 11.66
N SER A 477 -11.03 3.85 12.96
CA SER A 477 -9.78 4.27 13.59
C SER A 477 -8.79 3.11 13.42
N TRP A 478 -7.77 3.35 12.63
CA TRP A 478 -6.70 2.41 12.35
C TRP A 478 -5.54 2.62 13.31
N ASP A 479 -5.81 3.23 14.46
CA ASP A 479 -4.81 3.73 15.38
C ASP A 479 -4.52 2.72 16.48
N ASP A 480 -3.52 1.90 16.22
CA ASP A 480 -2.69 1.37 17.29
C ASP A 480 -1.31 2.04 17.16
N GLU A 481 -1.07 3.06 18.01
CA GLU A 481 0.13 3.92 17.95
C GLU A 481 1.38 3.23 18.52
N SER A 482 1.30 1.95 18.89
CA SER A 482 2.36 1.26 19.66
C SER A 482 3.39 0.52 18.82
N GLU A 483 3.25 0.42 17.49
CA GLU A 483 4.21 -0.33 16.68
C GLU A 483 5.27 0.57 16.04
N PRO A 484 6.57 0.17 16.11
CA PRO A 484 7.66 0.92 15.52
C PRO A 484 7.56 1.00 14.00
N ASP A 485 7.87 2.15 13.42
CA ASP A 485 7.96 2.34 11.97
C ASP A 485 9.23 1.67 11.42
N ILE A 486 9.08 0.41 11.04
CA ILE A 486 10.12 -0.45 10.47
C ILE A 486 10.74 0.18 9.22
N PHE A 487 9.95 0.91 8.46
CA PHE A 487 10.39 1.59 7.27
C PHE A 487 11.49 2.62 7.56
N GLN A 488 11.32 3.41 8.62
CA GLN A 488 12.34 4.37 9.03
C GLN A 488 13.60 3.65 9.52
N GLN A 489 13.46 2.48 10.16
CA GLN A 489 14.63 1.70 10.58
C GLN A 489 15.50 1.27 9.39
N VAL A 490 14.89 0.85 8.28
CA VAL A 490 15.64 0.44 7.07
C VAL A 490 16.31 1.62 6.39
N ILE A 491 15.63 2.77 6.32
CA ILE A 491 16.23 4.00 5.76
C ILE A 491 17.42 4.44 6.61
N ASP A 492 17.27 4.42 7.92
CA ASP A 492 18.32 4.86 8.85
C ASP A 492 19.53 3.91 8.82
N LEU A 493 19.29 2.59 8.72
CA LEU A 493 20.36 1.60 8.54
C LEU A 493 21.15 1.83 7.25
N ASN A 494 20.45 2.09 6.13
CA ASN A 494 21.10 2.40 4.87
C ASN A 494 21.90 3.70 4.91
N ARG A 495 21.43 4.71 5.66
CA ARG A 495 22.12 5.97 5.87
C ARG A 495 23.33 5.81 6.78
N GLU A 496 23.20 5.04 7.86
CA GLU A 496 24.32 4.74 8.77
C GLU A 496 25.41 3.93 8.07
N ALA A 497 25.06 2.95 7.25
CA ALA A 497 26.01 2.19 6.43
C ALA A 497 26.74 3.10 5.43
N ALA A 498 26.03 4.03 4.78
CA ALA A 498 26.62 5.01 3.88
C ALA A 498 27.57 6.00 4.60
N ILE A 499 27.24 6.40 5.84
CA ILE A 499 28.10 7.24 6.69
C ILE A 499 29.30 6.44 7.17
N ALA A 500 29.11 5.21 7.63
CA ALA A 500 30.17 4.33 8.13
C ALA A 500 31.19 3.93 7.04
N SER A 501 30.71 3.80 5.78
CA SER A 501 31.57 3.52 4.62
C SER A 501 32.30 4.76 4.08
N GLY A 502 32.09 5.95 4.66
CA GLY A 502 32.71 7.18 4.17
C GLY A 502 32.11 7.72 2.86
N ALA A 503 31.08 7.11 2.34
CA ALA A 503 30.42 7.51 1.08
C ALA A 503 29.64 8.85 1.20
N ILE A 504 29.46 9.38 2.42
CA ILE A 504 28.87 10.68 2.71
C ILE A 504 29.84 11.48 3.59
N GLY A 505 30.97 11.85 3.02
CA GLY A 505 31.95 12.73 3.61
C GLY A 505 32.46 13.70 2.57
N GLY A 506 31.77 14.79 2.36
CA GLY A 506 32.22 15.88 1.51
C GLY A 506 31.26 16.27 0.39
N ALA A 507 30.79 17.52 0.46
CA ALA A 507 30.08 18.26 -0.57
C ALA A 507 28.59 17.92 -0.78
N MET A 508 27.74 18.40 0.14
CA MET A 508 26.40 18.86 -0.20
C MET A 508 26.33 20.38 -0.06
N GLU A 509 27.15 21.09 -0.81
CA GLU A 509 26.92 22.50 -1.15
C GLU A 509 26.87 22.59 -2.67
N HIS A 510 25.70 23.02 -3.15
CA HIS A 510 25.42 23.42 -4.53
C HIS A 510 25.39 22.32 -5.62
N CYS A 511 24.23 21.68 -5.77
CA CYS A 511 23.75 21.32 -7.10
C CYS A 511 22.37 21.99 -7.30
N PRO A 512 22.23 22.93 -8.24
CA PRO A 512 20.93 23.51 -8.57
C PRO A 512 20.24 22.58 -9.56
N LEU A 513 19.18 21.88 -9.10
CA LEU A 513 18.10 21.33 -9.96
C LEU A 513 16.82 21.18 -9.11
#